data_d7a753b1c9b0cba531aae349e3d81c70
#
_entry.id   d7a753b1c9b0cba531aae349e3d81c70
#
_cell.length_a   1.000
_cell.length_b   1.000
_cell.length_c   1.000
_cell.angle_alpha   90.00
_cell.angle_beta   90.00
_cell.angle_gamma   90.00
#
_symmetry.space_group_name_H-M   'P 1'
#
loop_
_entity.id
_entity.type
_entity.pdbx_description
1 polymer ?
#
loop_
_entity_poly.entity_id
_entity_poly.type
_entity_poly.pdbx_seq_one_letter_code
_entity_poly.pdbx_strand_id
1 'polypeptide(L)'
;MNAKPPTFKITAEMEEYIRARSTDMRVATTCEGPLMFSIRISPPKATDQIIMVGDRKVYISAVQAPYIKAIDDKMLPRCALEKK
;
A
#
# COMPACT_ATOMS: atom_id res chain seq x y z
N MET A 1 7.09 3.24 25.80
CA MET A 1 7.67 3.06 25.17
C MET A 1 7.46 3.26 23.94
N ASN A 2 8.07 3.44 23.24
CA ASN A 2 7.93 3.75 22.07
C ASN A 2 7.55 2.75 21.21
N ALA A 3 6.40 2.69 20.81
CA ALA A 3 6.02 1.82 19.81
C ALA A 3 6.70 2.23 18.56
N LYS A 4 7.52 1.42 18.02
CA LYS A 4 8.05 1.69 16.73
C LYS A 4 6.96 1.54 15.72
N PRO A 5 6.90 2.38 14.70
CA PRO A 5 5.95 2.16 13.62
C PRO A 5 6.26 0.83 12.96
N PRO A 6 5.26 0.12 12.47
CA PRO A 6 5.51 -1.15 11.80
C PRO A 6 6.42 -0.93 10.60
N THR A 7 7.33 -1.87 10.43
CA THR A 7 8.24 -1.83 9.30
C THR A 7 7.79 -2.85 8.29
N PHE A 8 7.55 -2.40 7.07
CA PHE A 8 7.14 -3.28 6.00
C PHE A 8 8.28 -3.38 5.00
N LYS A 9 8.51 -4.58 4.49
CA LYS A 9 9.47 -4.77 3.43
C LYS A 9 8.79 -4.43 2.12
N ILE A 10 9.50 -3.73 1.26
CA ILE A 10 8.95 -3.33 -0.04
C ILE A 10 9.90 -3.83 -1.11
N THR A 11 9.39 -4.56 -2.08
CA THR A 11 10.24 -5.02 -3.19
C THR A 11 10.64 -3.83 -4.06
N ALA A 12 11.77 -3.95 -4.74
CA ALA A 12 12.24 -2.87 -5.61
C ALA A 12 11.22 -2.56 -6.69
N GLU A 13 10.55 -3.58 -7.22
CA GLU A 13 9.54 -3.38 -8.23
C GLU A 13 8.37 -2.56 -7.72
N MET A 14 7.93 -2.83 -6.51
CA MET A 14 6.82 -2.08 -5.93
C MET A 14 7.23 -0.67 -5.57
N GLU A 15 8.46 -0.49 -5.14
CA GLU A 15 8.94 0.85 -4.85
C GLU A 15 8.90 1.70 -6.12
N GLU A 16 9.37 1.15 -7.24
CA GLU A 16 9.33 1.87 -8.50
C GLU A 16 7.90 2.13 -8.95
N TYR A 17 7.02 1.13 -8.78
CA TYR A 17 5.63 1.28 -9.17
C TYR A 17 4.97 2.42 -8.40
N ILE A 18 5.17 2.44 -7.08
CA ILE A 18 4.55 3.44 -6.22
C ILE A 18 5.09 4.82 -6.54
N ARG A 19 6.40 4.94 -6.73
CA ARG A 19 7.00 6.23 -7.00
C ARG A 19 6.61 6.80 -8.36
N ALA A 20 6.24 5.91 -9.28
CA ALA A 20 5.82 6.34 -10.60
C ALA A 20 4.35 6.75 -10.66
N ARG A 21 3.58 6.51 -9.59
CA ARG A 21 2.16 6.88 -9.60
C ARG A 21 2.02 8.39 -9.45
N SER A 22 0.92 8.92 -9.95
CA SER A 22 0.63 10.34 -9.81
C SER A 22 -0.06 10.67 -8.50
N THR A 23 -0.47 9.67 -7.73
CA THR A 23 -1.13 9.88 -6.45
C THR A 23 -0.51 8.97 -5.41
N ASP A 24 -0.78 9.28 -4.14
CA ASP A 24 -0.45 8.36 -3.08
C ASP A 24 -1.32 7.11 -3.22
N MET A 25 -0.93 6.05 -2.57
CA MET A 25 -1.58 4.75 -2.71
C MET A 25 -2.12 4.28 -1.36
N ARG A 26 -3.05 3.35 -1.42
CA ARG A 26 -3.63 2.76 -0.21
C ARG A 26 -3.79 1.27 -0.37
N VAL A 27 -3.39 0.52 0.64
CA VAL A 27 -3.61 -0.93 0.70
C VAL A 27 -4.92 -1.15 1.44
N ALA A 28 -5.92 -1.65 0.74
CA ALA A 28 -7.26 -1.85 1.28
C ALA A 28 -7.59 -3.32 1.38
N THR A 29 -8.57 -3.63 2.24
CA THR A 29 -9.03 -5.00 2.41
C THR A 29 -10.03 -5.33 1.31
N THR A 30 -9.82 -6.46 0.65
CA THR A 30 -10.78 -6.95 -0.34
C THR A 30 -11.02 -8.43 -0.09
N CYS A 31 -11.99 -9.00 -0.79
CA CYS A 31 -12.26 -10.42 -0.66
C CYS A 31 -11.11 -11.28 -1.19
N GLU A 32 -10.19 -10.68 -1.93
CA GLU A 32 -9.01 -11.40 -2.40
C GLU A 32 -7.80 -11.10 -1.52
N GLY A 33 -7.98 -10.42 -0.42
CA GLY A 33 -6.90 -10.03 0.46
C GLY A 33 -6.52 -8.58 0.30
N PRO A 34 -5.33 -8.18 0.75
CA PRO A 34 -4.92 -6.79 0.64
C PRO A 34 -4.53 -6.46 -0.80
N LEU A 35 -5.12 -5.42 -1.33
CA LEU A 35 -4.79 -4.92 -2.66
C LEU A 35 -4.49 -3.44 -2.57
N MET A 36 -3.63 -2.95 -3.48
CA MET A 36 -3.21 -1.57 -3.50
C MET A 36 -3.98 -0.80 -4.56
N PHE A 37 -4.56 0.33 -4.16
CA PHE A 37 -5.31 1.20 -5.04
C PHE A 37 -4.81 2.62 -4.89
N SER A 38 -5.12 3.47 -5.86
CA SER A 38 -4.88 4.89 -5.67
C SER A 38 -5.83 5.42 -4.61
N ILE A 39 -5.45 6.48 -3.93
CA ILE A 39 -6.31 7.07 -2.90
C ILE A 39 -7.58 7.67 -3.49
N ARG A 40 -7.64 7.84 -4.79
CA ARG A 40 -8.88 8.30 -5.43
C ARG A 40 -9.93 7.21 -5.46
N ILE A 41 -9.50 5.96 -5.56
CA ILE A 41 -10.39 4.82 -5.56
C ILE A 41 -10.70 4.38 -4.14
N SER A 42 -9.68 4.40 -3.29
CA SER A 42 -9.83 3.97 -1.91
C SER A 42 -9.27 5.05 -0.99
N PRO A 43 -10.10 6.00 -0.58
CA PRO A 43 -9.62 7.12 0.24
C PRO A 43 -9.06 6.66 1.58
N PRO A 44 -8.01 7.32 2.08
CA PRO A 44 -7.42 6.94 3.35
C PRO A 44 -8.38 7.21 4.51
N LYS A 45 -8.20 6.45 5.58
CA LYS A 45 -8.95 6.65 6.80
C LYS A 45 -7.99 7.09 7.90
N ALA A 46 -8.54 7.75 8.91
CA ALA A 46 -7.72 8.27 10.00
C ALA A 46 -6.96 7.19 10.75
N THR A 47 -7.46 5.95 10.72
CA THR A 47 -6.83 4.84 11.42
C THR A 47 -5.77 4.13 10.59
N ASP A 48 -5.57 4.54 9.34
CA ASP A 48 -4.59 3.87 8.48
C ASP A 48 -3.18 4.08 9.00
N GLN A 49 -2.34 3.08 8.81
CA GLN A 49 -0.91 3.23 9.01
C GLN A 49 -0.33 3.89 7.76
N ILE A 50 0.69 4.71 7.92
CA ILE A 50 1.29 5.41 6.80
C ILE A 50 2.76 5.08 6.72
N ILE A 51 3.22 4.69 5.54
CA ILE A 51 4.64 4.54 5.29
C ILE A 51 5.01 5.42 4.10
N MET A 52 6.28 5.78 4.03
CA MET A 52 6.77 6.61 2.94
C MET A 52 7.56 5.77 1.97
N VAL A 53 7.32 5.98 0.69
CA VAL A 53 8.09 5.34 -0.37
C VAL A 53 8.54 6.49 -1.28
N GLY A 54 9.76 6.95 -1.05
CA GLY A 54 10.21 8.17 -1.70
C GLY A 54 9.34 9.33 -1.25
N ASP A 55 8.73 10.03 -2.19
CA ASP A 55 7.86 11.15 -1.89
C ASP A 55 6.39 10.74 -1.80
N ARG A 56 6.09 9.45 -1.96
CA ARG A 56 4.72 8.96 -1.91
C ARG A 56 4.37 8.42 -0.56
N LYS A 57 3.13 8.63 -0.14
CA LYS A 57 2.62 8.01 1.07
C LYS A 57 1.86 6.76 0.68
N VAL A 58 2.04 5.70 1.45
CA VAL A 58 1.26 4.49 1.27
C VAL A 58 0.47 4.29 2.55
N TYR A 59 -0.84 4.34 2.42
CA TYR A 59 -1.75 4.19 3.55
C TYR A 59 -2.15 2.72 3.63
N ILE A 60 -2.06 2.14 4.81
CA ILE A 60 -2.38 0.73 4.99
C ILE A 60 -3.54 0.63 5.96
N SER A 61 -4.63 0.00 5.50
CA SER A 61 -5.82 -0.17 6.32
C SER A 61 -5.45 -0.77 7.67
N ALA A 62 -6.02 -0.23 8.74
CA ALA A 62 -5.76 -0.73 10.09
C ALA A 62 -6.14 -2.20 10.23
N VAL A 63 -7.10 -2.66 9.47
CA VAL A 63 -7.51 -4.06 9.49
C VAL A 63 -6.41 -4.95 8.91
N GLN A 64 -5.71 -4.46 7.89
CA GLN A 64 -4.69 -5.25 7.23
C GLN A 64 -3.30 -5.10 7.83
N ALA A 65 -3.02 -3.97 8.43
CA ALA A 65 -1.66 -3.67 8.88
C ALA A 65 -1.02 -4.78 9.72
N PRO A 66 -1.73 -5.40 10.67
CA PRO A 66 -1.12 -6.45 11.47
C PRO A 66 -0.77 -7.71 10.70
N TYR A 67 -1.36 -7.88 9.53
CA TYR A 67 -1.16 -9.10 8.75
C TYR A 67 -0.22 -8.93 7.57
N ILE A 68 0.18 -7.70 7.26
CA ILE A 68 1.04 -7.44 6.12
C ILE A 68 2.49 -7.47 6.57
N LYS A 69 3.30 -8.31 5.95
CA LYS A 69 4.71 -8.37 6.25
C LYS A 69 5.57 -7.75 5.16
N ALA A 70 5.04 -7.71 3.96
CA ALA A 70 5.78 -7.14 2.83
C ALA A 70 4.80 -6.57 1.83
N ILE A 71 5.24 -5.57 1.11
CA ILE A 71 4.47 -4.97 0.02
C ILE A 71 5.11 -5.42 -1.27
N ASP A 72 4.40 -6.21 -2.04
CA ASP A 72 4.92 -6.77 -3.28
C ASP A 72 3.85 -6.72 -4.36
N ASP A 73 4.19 -7.24 -5.53
CA ASP A 73 3.31 -7.14 -6.69
C ASP A 73 2.02 -7.94 -6.55
N LYS A 74 1.93 -8.81 -5.56
CA LYS A 74 0.69 -9.55 -5.33
C LYS A 74 -0.42 -8.64 -4.86
N MET A 75 -0.09 -7.45 -4.39
CA MET A 75 -1.09 -6.48 -3.95
C MET A 75 -1.65 -5.66 -5.09
N LEU A 76 -1.10 -5.78 -6.29
CA LEU A 76 -1.60 -5.01 -7.41
C LEU A 76 -2.85 -5.65 -7.97
N PRO A 77 -3.93 -4.86 -8.18
CA PRO A 77 -5.12 -5.40 -8.81
C PRO A 77 -4.79 -5.88 -10.21
N ARG A 78 -5.52 -6.90 -10.65
CA ARG A 78 -5.27 -7.49 -11.96
C ARG A 78 -5.34 -6.45 -13.06
N CYS A 79 -6.29 -5.53 -12.96
CA CYS A 79 -6.43 -4.52 -14.00
C CYS A 79 -5.23 -3.59 -14.06
N ALA A 80 -4.55 -3.35 -12.94
CA ALA A 80 -3.36 -2.52 -12.94
C ALA A 80 -2.21 -3.23 -13.65
N LEU A 81 -2.13 -4.55 -13.48
CA LEU A 81 -1.09 -5.32 -14.14
C LEU A 81 -1.31 -5.40 -15.64
N GLU A 82 -2.55 -5.40 -16.06
CA GLU A 82 -2.87 -5.50 -17.48
C GLU A 82 -2.69 -4.21 -18.22
N LYS A 83 -2.59 -3.12 -17.52
CA LYS A 83 -2.45 -1.83 -18.15
C LYS A 83 -1.06 -1.43 -18.36
N LYS A 84 -0.20 -2.22 -18.64
CA LYS A 84 1.14 -1.81 -18.83
C LYS A 84 1.39 -1.10 -20.10
#